data_3065e98eb49394bd31ebbd613489213b
#
_entry.id   3065e98eb49394bd31ebbd613489213b
#
_cell.length_a   1.000
_cell.length_b   1.000
_cell.length_c   1.000
_cell.angle_alpha   90.00
_cell.angle_beta   90.00
_cell.angle_gamma   90.00
#
_symmetry.space_group_name_H-M   'P 1'
#
loop_
_entity.id
_entity.type
_entity.pdbx_description
1 polymer ?
#
loop_
_entity_poly.entity_id
_entity_poly.type
_entity_poly.pdbx_seq_one_letter_code
_entity_poly.pdbx_strand_id
1 'polypeptide(L)'
;MTVNKKTFPVTPIIYTFFILIPIYWMATISFKSRQELGSGLSFFPKEPTLNNYGLIFSDSAWYLGYLNATFYVLINVALCLLIALPAAYAFSRYRFYGKQFFFFGFLTFRMMAPAIMLIPMVEIFSYLGLIDTHFAVALAHTYFN
;
A
#
# COMPACT_ATOMS: atom_id res chain seq x y z
N MET A 1 -24.20 -23.32 28.83
CA MET A 1 -23.36 -22.99 27.67
C MET A 1 -21.90 -23.21 28.04
N THR A 2 -21.42 -24.42 27.83
CA THR A 2 -20.05 -24.85 28.16
C THR A 2 -19.10 -24.34 27.10
N VAL A 3 -18.34 -23.33 27.43
CA VAL A 3 -17.22 -22.86 26.59
C VAL A 3 -16.10 -23.90 26.68
N ASN A 4 -15.97 -24.61 25.59
CA ASN A 4 -15.14 -25.78 25.44
C ASN A 4 -13.68 -25.40 25.20
N LYS A 5 -12.81 -26.15 25.87
CA LYS A 5 -11.42 -26.50 25.55
C LYS A 5 -10.65 -25.50 24.66
N LYS A 6 -9.62 -24.95 25.25
CA LYS A 6 -8.44 -24.36 24.57
C LYS A 6 -7.84 -25.39 23.59
N THR A 7 -8.49 -25.62 22.47
CA THR A 7 -7.82 -26.20 21.31
C THR A 7 -6.81 -25.16 20.87
N PHE A 8 -5.55 -25.46 21.04
CA PHE A 8 -4.43 -24.65 20.54
C PHE A 8 -4.71 -24.39 19.05
N PRO A 9 -4.82 -23.15 18.62
CA PRO A 9 -5.26 -22.86 17.25
C PRO A 9 -4.12 -23.17 16.29
N VAL A 10 -4.01 -24.43 15.88
CA VAL A 10 -2.96 -24.90 14.95
C VAL A 10 -3.04 -24.17 13.61
N THR A 11 -4.27 -23.94 13.13
CA THR A 11 -4.50 -23.26 11.85
C THR A 11 -3.91 -21.85 11.77
N PRO A 12 -4.16 -20.92 12.71
CA PRO A 12 -3.53 -19.60 12.66
C PRO A 12 -2.01 -19.66 12.84
N ILE A 13 -1.46 -20.63 13.56
CA ILE A 13 -0.01 -20.79 13.68
C ILE A 13 0.61 -21.17 12.34
N ILE A 14 0.05 -22.16 11.64
CA ILE A 14 0.51 -22.56 10.31
C ILE A 14 0.41 -21.39 9.33
N TYR A 15 -0.71 -20.65 9.35
CA TYR A 15 -0.92 -19.51 8.50
C TYR A 15 0.09 -18.38 8.77
N THR A 16 0.34 -18.07 10.05
CA THR A 16 1.34 -17.09 10.45
C THR A 16 2.74 -17.50 10.01
N PHE A 17 3.09 -18.77 10.17
CA PHE A 17 4.38 -19.28 9.72
C PHE A 17 4.54 -19.12 8.21
N PHE A 18 3.51 -19.44 7.43
CA PHE A 18 3.53 -19.28 5.98
C PHE A 18 3.70 -17.82 5.53
N ILE A 19 3.07 -16.88 6.23
CA ILE A 19 3.24 -15.44 5.96
C ILE A 19 4.63 -14.94 6.34
N LEU A 20 5.25 -15.52 7.37
CA LEU A 20 6.58 -15.10 7.81
C LEU A 20 7.71 -15.57 6.89
N ILE A 21 7.51 -16.62 6.10
CA ILE A 21 8.53 -17.11 5.16
C ILE A 21 9.04 -16.03 4.20
N PRO A 22 8.19 -15.32 3.44
CA PRO A 22 8.66 -14.26 2.54
C PRO A 22 9.28 -13.08 3.30
N ILE A 23 8.79 -12.75 4.51
CA ILE A 23 9.37 -11.70 5.34
C ILE A 23 10.78 -12.08 5.80
N TYR A 24 10.94 -13.31 6.28
CA TYR A 24 12.25 -13.86 6.62
C TYR A 24 13.20 -13.82 5.42
N TRP A 25 12.71 -14.23 4.23
CA TRP A 25 13.49 -14.19 3.01
C TRP A 25 13.95 -12.77 2.64
N MET A 26 13.06 -11.79 2.70
CA MET A 26 13.41 -10.38 2.49
C MET A 26 14.46 -9.88 3.48
N ALA A 27 14.29 -10.23 4.76
CA ALA A 27 15.26 -9.87 5.79
C ALA A 27 16.63 -10.49 5.52
N THR A 28 16.70 -11.77 5.16
CA THR A 28 17.99 -12.42 4.84
C THR A 28 18.66 -11.81 3.62
N ILE A 29 17.91 -11.51 2.56
CA ILE A 29 18.43 -10.84 1.36
C ILE A 29 19.01 -9.46 1.68
N SER A 30 18.37 -8.69 2.58
CA SER A 30 18.82 -7.35 2.93
C SER A 30 20.23 -7.32 3.54
N PHE A 31 20.67 -8.41 4.17
CA PHE A 31 22.01 -8.55 4.75
C PHE A 31 23.03 -9.19 3.82
N LYS A 32 22.64 -9.64 2.61
CA LYS A 32 23.56 -10.26 1.66
C LYS A 32 24.30 -9.23 0.82
N SER A 33 25.56 -9.54 0.49
CA SER A 33 26.33 -8.77 -0.49
C SER A 33 25.82 -9.01 -1.91
N ARG A 34 26.08 -8.09 -2.83
CA ARG A 34 25.74 -8.26 -4.27
C ARG A 34 26.36 -9.51 -4.88
N GLN A 35 27.54 -9.88 -4.45
CA GLN A 35 28.23 -11.08 -4.92
C GLN A 35 27.51 -12.35 -4.44
N GLU A 36 27.07 -12.37 -3.21
CA GLU A 36 26.33 -13.49 -2.65
C GLU A 36 24.95 -13.67 -3.33
N LEU A 37 24.26 -12.56 -3.65
CA LEU A 37 23.00 -12.60 -4.39
C LEU A 37 23.15 -13.22 -5.78
N GLY A 38 24.29 -13.06 -6.42
CA GLY A 38 24.64 -13.67 -7.72
C GLY A 38 25.10 -15.13 -7.65
N SER A 39 25.47 -15.62 -6.48
CA SER A 39 26.08 -16.97 -6.31
C SER A 39 25.09 -18.11 -6.11
N GLY A 40 23.78 -17.81 -6.06
CA GLY A 40 22.71 -18.79 -5.91
C GLY A 40 21.89 -18.65 -4.63
N LEU A 41 20.98 -19.62 -4.40
CA LEU A 41 20.05 -19.59 -3.27
C LEU A 41 20.77 -20.03 -1.99
N SER A 42 20.84 -19.14 -1.01
CA SER A 42 21.25 -19.47 0.36
C SER A 42 20.21 -18.95 1.35
N PHE A 43 19.85 -19.76 2.34
CA PHE A 43 18.86 -19.42 3.36
C PHE A 43 19.41 -18.45 4.42
N PHE A 44 20.72 -18.42 4.61
CA PHE A 44 21.42 -17.55 5.55
C PHE A 44 22.51 -16.78 4.81
N PRO A 45 22.75 -15.51 5.15
CA PRO A 45 23.87 -14.76 4.60
C PRO A 45 25.19 -15.39 5.10
N LYS A 46 26.10 -15.67 4.17
CA LYS A 46 27.44 -16.20 4.49
C LYS A 46 28.34 -15.12 5.10
N GLU A 47 28.23 -13.93 4.53
CA GLU A 47 28.94 -12.73 5.00
C GLU A 47 27.93 -11.59 5.17
N PRO A 48 27.28 -11.47 6.36
CA PRO A 48 26.28 -10.44 6.57
C PRO A 48 26.89 -9.05 6.49
N THR A 49 26.27 -8.18 5.71
CA THR A 49 26.72 -6.79 5.49
C THR A 49 25.58 -5.80 5.69
N LEU A 50 25.92 -4.60 6.17
CA LEU A 50 25.00 -3.46 6.27
C LEU A 50 25.16 -2.47 5.10
N ASN A 51 26.00 -2.78 4.11
CA ASN A 51 26.27 -1.89 2.98
C ASN A 51 25.00 -1.50 2.22
N ASN A 52 24.03 -2.42 2.09
CA ASN A 52 22.76 -2.14 1.43
C ASN A 52 21.99 -1.02 2.14
N TYR A 53 22.01 -0.99 3.46
CA TYR A 53 21.41 0.08 4.26
C TYR A 53 22.19 1.39 4.14
N GLY A 54 23.52 1.32 4.13
CA GLY A 54 24.37 2.48 3.88
C GLY A 54 24.06 3.16 2.54
N LEU A 55 23.84 2.38 1.47
CA LEU A 55 23.48 2.89 0.15
C LEU A 55 22.12 3.63 0.17
N ILE A 56 21.13 3.14 0.91
CA ILE A 56 19.81 3.78 1.00
C ILE A 56 19.92 5.19 1.58
N PHE A 57 20.82 5.42 2.55
CA PHE A 57 21.00 6.70 3.21
C PHE A 57 22.01 7.62 2.51
N SER A 58 22.93 7.08 1.72
CA SER A 58 23.97 7.86 1.06
C SER A 58 23.61 8.27 -0.38
N ASP A 59 22.77 7.50 -1.05
CA ASP A 59 22.35 7.78 -2.42
C ASP A 59 21.05 8.61 -2.44
N SER A 60 21.13 9.81 -3.06
CA SER A 60 20.02 10.74 -3.17
C SER A 60 18.80 10.16 -3.87
N ALA A 61 18.99 9.25 -4.82
CA ALA A 61 17.89 8.60 -5.53
C ALA A 61 16.98 7.81 -4.58
N TRP A 62 17.57 7.20 -3.55
CA TRP A 62 16.81 6.44 -2.55
C TRP A 62 16.10 7.31 -1.52
N TYR A 63 16.85 8.21 -0.84
CA TYR A 63 16.21 8.99 0.23
C TYR A 63 15.20 10.02 -0.30
N LEU A 64 15.42 10.59 -1.50
CA LEU A 64 14.41 11.45 -2.13
C LEU A 64 13.14 10.68 -2.48
N GLY A 65 13.26 9.42 -2.91
CA GLY A 65 12.12 8.55 -3.10
C GLY A 65 11.27 8.39 -1.83
N TYR A 66 11.90 8.18 -0.68
CA TYR A 66 11.21 8.09 0.61
C TYR A 66 10.56 9.40 1.04
N LEU A 67 11.23 10.53 0.83
CA LEU A 67 10.67 11.85 1.13
C LEU A 67 9.43 12.13 0.27
N ASN A 68 9.52 11.87 -1.04
CA ASN A 68 8.39 12.03 -1.96
C ASN A 68 7.24 11.09 -1.58
N ALA A 69 7.52 9.82 -1.27
CA ALA A 69 6.50 8.86 -0.84
C ALA A 69 5.81 9.33 0.45
N THR A 70 6.58 9.84 1.42
CA THR A 70 6.02 10.39 2.66
C THR A 70 5.11 11.58 2.39
N PHE A 71 5.52 12.49 1.50
CA PHE A 71 4.72 13.64 1.10
C PHE A 71 3.40 13.19 0.45
N TYR A 72 3.44 12.23 -0.48
CA TYR A 72 2.23 11.69 -1.12
C TYR A 72 1.30 11.03 -0.12
N VAL A 73 1.83 10.24 0.81
CA VAL A 73 1.03 9.58 1.86
C VAL A 73 0.35 10.61 2.75
N LEU A 74 1.04 11.66 3.18
CA LEU A 74 0.45 12.70 4.03
C LEU A 74 -0.70 13.43 3.32
N ILE A 75 -0.51 13.84 2.06
CA ILE A 75 -1.57 14.47 1.26
C ILE A 75 -2.74 13.49 1.05
N ASN A 76 -2.45 12.27 0.67
CA ASN A 76 -3.47 11.25 0.44
C ASN A 76 -4.32 11.02 1.68
N VAL A 77 -3.70 10.78 2.83
CA VAL A 77 -4.42 10.58 4.11
C VAL A 77 -5.26 11.79 4.46
N ALA A 78 -4.72 13.00 4.32
CA ALA A 78 -5.47 14.22 4.60
C ALA A 78 -6.70 14.36 3.69
N LEU A 79 -6.54 14.18 2.38
CA LEU A 79 -7.64 14.24 1.40
C LEU A 79 -8.67 13.15 1.63
N CYS A 80 -8.23 11.90 1.85
CA CYS A 80 -9.13 10.79 2.15
C CYS A 80 -9.96 11.07 3.41
N LEU A 81 -9.35 11.55 4.48
CA LEU A 81 -10.09 11.87 5.72
C LEU A 81 -11.05 13.04 5.52
N LEU A 82 -10.63 14.09 4.82
CA LEU A 82 -11.49 15.25 4.54
C LEU A 82 -12.73 14.90 3.72
N ILE A 83 -12.63 13.91 2.83
CA ILE A 83 -13.74 13.47 1.99
C ILE A 83 -14.53 12.36 2.66
N ALA A 84 -13.85 11.33 3.17
CA ALA A 84 -14.50 10.13 3.69
C ALA A 84 -15.25 10.36 5.01
N LEU A 85 -14.71 11.20 5.93
CA LEU A 85 -15.38 11.45 7.22
C LEU A 85 -16.73 12.15 7.06
N PRO A 86 -16.83 13.29 6.32
CA PRO A 86 -18.13 13.93 6.09
C PRO A 86 -19.09 13.03 5.30
N ALA A 87 -18.59 12.28 4.30
CA ALA A 87 -19.39 11.34 3.55
C ALA A 87 -19.95 10.24 4.47
N ALA A 88 -19.10 9.58 5.23
CA ALA A 88 -19.51 8.54 6.18
C ALA A 88 -20.52 9.07 7.21
N TYR A 89 -20.29 10.29 7.72
CA TYR A 89 -21.22 10.94 8.64
C TYR A 89 -22.58 11.19 7.96
N ALA A 90 -22.59 11.73 6.73
CA ALA A 90 -23.81 11.97 5.99
C ALA A 90 -24.58 10.67 5.71
N PHE A 91 -23.88 9.63 5.27
CA PHE A 91 -24.46 8.31 5.03
C PHE A 91 -24.95 7.63 6.31
N SER A 92 -24.35 7.85 7.46
CA SER A 92 -24.81 7.27 8.71
C SER A 92 -26.01 8.01 9.29
N ARG A 93 -25.97 9.35 9.29
CA ARG A 93 -26.90 10.20 10.05
C ARG A 93 -28.13 10.61 9.26
N TYR A 94 -27.99 10.88 7.96
CA TYR A 94 -29.09 11.41 7.16
C TYR A 94 -29.80 10.33 6.34
N ARG A 95 -31.10 10.50 6.16
CA ARG A 95 -31.92 9.73 5.23
C ARG A 95 -32.19 10.63 4.02
N PHE A 96 -31.59 10.32 2.89
CA PHE A 96 -31.77 11.05 1.65
C PHE A 96 -32.16 10.11 0.51
N TYR A 97 -32.82 10.65 -0.51
CA TYR A 97 -33.24 9.88 -1.67
C TYR A 97 -31.99 9.37 -2.43
N GLY A 98 -32.02 8.07 -2.81
CA GLY A 98 -30.91 7.48 -3.54
C GLY A 98 -29.74 7.01 -2.67
N LYS A 99 -29.80 7.08 -1.32
CA LYS A 99 -28.72 6.67 -0.42
C LYS A 99 -28.16 5.28 -0.74
N GLN A 100 -29.04 4.30 -0.96
CA GLN A 100 -28.61 2.94 -1.29
C GLN A 100 -27.98 2.87 -2.68
N PHE A 101 -28.51 3.59 -3.65
CA PHE A 101 -27.95 3.66 -5.00
C PHE A 101 -26.52 4.21 -4.99
N PHE A 102 -26.29 5.32 -4.30
CA PHE A 102 -24.93 5.87 -4.15
C PHE A 102 -24.00 4.92 -3.40
N PHE A 103 -24.46 4.30 -2.32
CA PHE A 103 -23.66 3.36 -1.56
C PHE A 103 -23.21 2.16 -2.40
N PHE A 104 -24.14 1.54 -3.13
CA PHE A 104 -23.82 0.45 -4.04
C PHE A 104 -22.98 0.92 -5.24
N GLY A 105 -23.21 2.14 -5.73
CA GLY A 105 -22.41 2.76 -6.76
C GLY A 105 -20.93 2.86 -6.34
N PHE A 106 -20.65 3.39 -5.17
CA PHE A 106 -19.26 3.45 -4.65
C PHE A 106 -18.63 2.07 -4.51
N LEU A 107 -19.37 1.07 -4.01
CA LEU A 107 -18.86 -0.30 -3.95
C LEU A 107 -18.54 -0.85 -5.34
N THR A 108 -19.40 -0.61 -6.32
CA THR A 108 -19.20 -1.06 -7.70
C THR A 108 -17.95 -0.41 -8.31
N PHE A 109 -17.78 0.92 -8.13
CA PHE A 109 -16.58 1.62 -8.59
C PHE A 109 -15.30 1.07 -7.95
N ARG A 110 -15.34 0.76 -6.66
CA ARG A 110 -14.21 0.14 -5.96
C ARG A 110 -13.84 -1.24 -6.48
N MET A 111 -14.81 -1.99 -7.02
CA MET A 111 -14.58 -3.32 -7.62
C MET A 111 -14.01 -3.26 -9.04
N MET A 112 -14.03 -2.09 -9.68
CA MET A 112 -13.46 -1.93 -11.02
C MET A 112 -11.94 -2.05 -10.96
N ALA A 113 -11.38 -2.74 -11.95
CA ALA A 113 -9.93 -2.91 -12.03
C ALA A 113 -9.24 -1.54 -12.18
N PRO A 114 -8.22 -1.23 -11.35
CA PRO A 114 -7.50 0.05 -11.43
C PRO A 114 -6.99 0.39 -12.83
N ALA A 115 -6.61 -0.64 -13.61
CA ALA A 115 -6.12 -0.47 -14.99
C ALA A 115 -7.14 0.20 -15.93
N ILE A 116 -8.44 -0.03 -15.73
CA ILE A 116 -9.49 0.57 -16.56
C ILE A 116 -9.59 2.08 -16.30
N MET A 117 -9.36 2.49 -15.05
CA MET A 117 -9.45 3.89 -14.64
C MET A 117 -8.20 4.70 -14.94
N LEU A 118 -7.06 4.05 -15.16
CA LEU A 118 -5.80 4.75 -15.46
C LEU A 118 -5.88 5.56 -16.75
N ILE A 119 -6.48 5.01 -17.81
CA ILE A 119 -6.53 5.68 -19.13
C ILE A 119 -7.29 7.02 -19.04
N PRO A 120 -8.58 7.07 -18.62
CA PRO A 120 -9.28 8.34 -18.50
C PRO A 120 -8.66 9.29 -17.49
N MET A 121 -8.02 8.79 -16.44
CA MET A 121 -7.35 9.62 -15.46
C MET A 121 -6.13 10.33 -16.05
N VAL A 122 -5.31 9.62 -16.84
CA VAL A 122 -4.16 10.22 -17.56
C VAL A 122 -4.63 11.30 -18.54
N GLU A 123 -5.73 11.05 -19.27
CA GLU A 123 -6.31 12.05 -20.18
C GLU A 123 -6.76 13.31 -19.43
N ILE A 124 -7.46 13.16 -18.31
CA ILE A 124 -7.90 14.30 -17.48
C ILE A 124 -6.69 15.07 -16.95
N PHE A 125 -5.67 14.38 -16.43
CA PHE A 125 -4.46 15.02 -15.91
C PHE A 125 -3.65 15.71 -17.01
N SER A 126 -3.64 15.14 -18.23
CA SER A 126 -3.04 15.78 -19.41
C SER A 126 -3.78 17.07 -19.77
N TYR A 127 -5.10 17.01 -19.83
CA TYR A 127 -5.93 18.19 -20.14
C TYR A 127 -5.78 19.31 -19.10
N LEU A 128 -5.62 18.95 -17.83
CA LEU A 128 -5.43 19.90 -16.73
C LEU A 128 -3.98 20.38 -16.58
N GLY A 129 -3.03 19.88 -17.39
CA GLY A 129 -1.61 20.21 -17.28
C GLY A 129 -0.96 19.70 -15.99
N LEU A 130 -1.50 18.64 -15.41
CA LEU A 130 -1.04 18.08 -14.13
C LEU A 130 -0.04 16.93 -14.31
N ILE A 131 0.22 16.48 -15.55
CA ILE A 131 1.19 15.41 -15.81
C ILE A 131 2.56 15.83 -15.27
N ASP A 132 3.30 14.85 -14.71
CA ASP A 132 4.60 15.01 -14.06
C ASP A 132 4.61 15.93 -12.82
N THR A 133 3.45 16.19 -12.24
CA THR A 133 3.36 16.91 -10.98
C THR A 133 3.19 15.98 -9.78
N HIS A 134 3.76 16.35 -8.64
CA HIS A 134 3.53 15.65 -7.36
C HIS A 134 2.05 15.61 -6.97
N PHE A 135 1.29 16.62 -7.40
CA PHE A 135 -0.13 16.71 -7.10
C PHE A 135 -0.96 15.67 -7.86
N ALA A 136 -0.63 15.41 -9.13
CA ALA A 136 -1.27 14.35 -9.90
C ALA A 136 -1.10 12.97 -9.25
N VAL A 137 0.11 12.67 -8.78
CA VAL A 137 0.40 11.40 -8.08
C VAL A 137 -0.43 11.29 -6.79
N ALA A 138 -0.50 12.35 -5.99
CA ALA A 138 -1.29 12.35 -4.76
C ALA A 138 -2.80 12.19 -5.03
N LEU A 139 -3.34 12.86 -6.06
CA LEU A 139 -4.74 12.71 -6.47
C LEU A 139 -5.04 11.30 -6.99
N ALA A 140 -4.14 10.73 -7.79
CA ALA A 140 -4.28 9.37 -8.28
C ALA A 140 -4.37 8.38 -7.13
N HIS A 141 -3.49 8.48 -6.16
CA HIS A 141 -3.54 7.64 -4.96
C HIS A 141 -4.82 7.85 -4.13
N THR A 142 -5.29 9.10 -4.02
CA THR A 142 -6.54 9.40 -3.31
C THR A 142 -7.76 8.78 -4.01
N TYR A 143 -7.75 8.76 -5.34
CA TYR A 143 -8.85 8.15 -6.12
C TYR A 143 -8.96 6.64 -5.89
N PHE A 144 -7.84 5.93 -5.72
CA PHE A 144 -7.84 4.47 -5.52
C PHE A 144 -8.05 4.03 -4.06
N ASN A 145 -7.98 4.92 -3.10
CA ASN A 145 -8.21 4.66 -1.68
C ASN A 145 -9.65 4.93 -1.25
#